data_a33a4ecf7260ec33a8847dab522bbc47
#
_entry.id   a33a4ecf7260ec33a8847dab522bbc47
#
_cell.length_a   1.000
_cell.length_b   1.000
_cell.length_c   1.000
_cell.angle_alpha   90.00
_cell.angle_beta   90.00
_cell.angle_gamma   90.00
#
_symmetry.space_group_name_H-M   'P 1'
#
loop_
_entity.id
_entity.type
_entity.pdbx_description
1 polymer ?
#
loop_
_entity_poly.entity_id
_entity_poly.type
_entity_poly.pdbx_seq_one_letter_code
_entity_poly.pdbx_strand_id
1 'polypeptide(L)'
;FSKYFGVTGWRLGTVLLHEKNVFDDQIQKLQACEKEELEKRYTSLGTHATDVKFIDRMVADSRLVALNHTAGLSTPQQVQMALFSGFALLDEGDRYKKLTRRICKKRKGLLYEGMKREMEKDPHDAYYYTEVNLYEWMQKEWGPEVATAMNRRYKCVDFLYELAHQHNVILLAGDGFASSKWSVRVSLANLEEGAYLRIGRAMYQVLQQWAREVKKLS
;
A
#
# COMPACT_ATOMS: atom_id res chain seq x y z
N PHE A 1 4.44 -9.99 -7.34
CA PHE A 1 4.81 -11.12 -6.47
C PHE A 1 4.55 -10.79 -4.99
N SER A 2 5.02 -9.66 -4.49
CA SER A 2 4.99 -9.33 -3.05
C SER A 2 3.62 -9.50 -2.39
N LYS A 3 2.53 -9.08 -3.05
CA LYS A 3 1.18 -9.11 -2.49
C LYS A 3 0.42 -10.36 -2.92
N TYR A 4 0.52 -10.73 -4.18
CA TYR A 4 -0.19 -11.87 -4.73
C TYR A 4 0.23 -13.19 -4.08
N PHE A 5 1.54 -13.40 -3.89
CA PHE A 5 2.10 -14.62 -3.29
C PHE A 5 2.52 -14.46 -1.82
N GLY A 6 2.30 -13.29 -1.22
CA GLY A 6 2.66 -13.03 0.17
C GLY A 6 4.17 -12.95 0.44
N VAL A 7 4.98 -12.73 -0.59
CA VAL A 7 6.47 -12.71 -0.51
C VAL A 7 7.02 -11.28 -0.40
N THR A 8 6.43 -10.48 0.46
CA THR A 8 6.77 -9.04 0.61
C THR A 8 8.23 -8.79 0.95
N GLY A 9 8.86 -9.68 1.71
CA GLY A 9 10.26 -9.59 2.13
C GLY A 9 11.25 -9.86 0.98
N TRP A 10 10.81 -10.47 -0.11
CA TRP A 10 11.70 -10.77 -1.25
C TRP A 10 11.99 -9.53 -2.10
N ARG A 11 11.25 -8.45 -1.93
CA ARG A 11 11.41 -7.20 -2.68
C ARG A 11 11.39 -7.41 -4.21
N LEU A 12 10.43 -8.21 -4.68
CA LEU A 12 10.27 -8.59 -6.08
C LEU A 12 9.05 -7.93 -6.70
N GLY A 13 9.23 -7.47 -7.91
CA GLY A 13 8.17 -6.93 -8.76
C GLY A 13 8.50 -7.10 -10.23
N THR A 14 7.49 -6.97 -11.08
CA THR A 14 7.63 -6.91 -12.53
C THR A 14 7.05 -5.61 -13.03
N VAL A 15 7.72 -4.99 -13.98
CA VAL A 15 7.24 -3.85 -14.74
C VAL A 15 7.00 -4.31 -16.17
N LEU A 16 5.78 -4.15 -16.65
CA LEU A 16 5.39 -4.46 -18.02
C LEU A 16 4.98 -3.17 -18.71
N LEU A 17 5.61 -2.89 -19.83
CA LEU A 17 5.25 -1.77 -20.68
C LEU A 17 4.83 -2.32 -22.05
N HIS A 18 3.73 -1.79 -22.58
CA HIS A 18 3.33 -2.09 -23.94
C HIS A 18 4.35 -1.52 -24.91
N GLU A 19 4.55 -2.16 -26.05
CA GLU A 19 5.48 -1.71 -27.10
C GLU A 19 5.21 -0.26 -27.53
N LYS A 20 3.93 0.12 -27.59
CA LYS A 20 3.49 1.50 -27.79
C LYS A 20 2.98 2.02 -26.45
N ASN A 21 3.67 2.98 -25.86
CA ASN A 21 3.34 3.50 -24.55
C ASN A 21 3.58 5.03 -24.47
N VAL A 22 2.86 5.66 -23.56
CA VAL A 22 2.90 7.10 -23.38
C VAL A 22 4.29 7.65 -23.00
N PHE A 23 5.11 6.85 -22.34
CA PHE A 23 6.44 7.30 -21.92
C PHE A 23 7.37 7.49 -23.12
N ASP A 24 7.43 6.50 -24.02
CA ASP A 24 8.21 6.63 -25.25
C ASP A 24 7.71 7.78 -26.14
N ASP A 25 6.38 7.95 -26.23
CA ASP A 25 5.79 9.07 -26.98
C ASP A 25 6.17 10.44 -26.36
N GLN A 26 6.24 10.55 -25.04
CA GLN A 26 6.66 11.80 -24.38
C GLN A 26 8.14 12.08 -24.57
N ILE A 27 9.01 11.07 -24.52
CA ILE A 27 10.45 11.23 -24.76
C ILE A 27 10.70 11.81 -26.16
N GLN A 28 9.98 11.37 -27.18
CA GLN A 28 10.10 11.90 -28.53
C GLN A 28 9.70 13.39 -28.62
N LYS A 29 8.80 13.84 -27.77
CA LYS A 29 8.27 15.22 -27.74
C LYS A 29 9.09 16.18 -26.86
N LEU A 30 10.12 15.73 -26.19
CA LEU A 30 10.99 16.58 -25.36
C LEU A 30 11.62 17.70 -26.18
N GLN A 31 11.85 18.83 -25.53
CA GLN A 31 12.54 19.98 -26.14
C GLN A 31 14.04 19.71 -26.30
N ALA A 32 14.72 20.50 -27.11
CA ALA A 32 16.13 20.29 -27.44
C ALA A 32 17.03 20.26 -26.20
N CYS A 33 16.84 21.19 -25.24
CA CYS A 33 17.61 21.24 -24.00
C CYS A 33 17.40 19.95 -23.13
N GLU A 34 16.18 19.44 -23.07
CA GLU A 34 15.89 18.21 -22.32
C GLU A 34 16.49 16.98 -23.00
N LYS A 35 16.52 16.96 -24.33
CA LYS A 35 17.18 15.91 -25.12
C LYS A 35 18.70 15.92 -24.88
N GLU A 36 19.33 17.09 -24.82
CA GLU A 36 20.75 17.19 -24.49
C GLU A 36 21.07 16.64 -23.08
N GLU A 37 20.23 16.89 -22.11
CA GLU A 37 20.39 16.32 -20.76
C GLU A 37 20.27 14.81 -20.78
N LEU A 38 19.33 14.26 -21.55
CA LEU A 38 19.22 12.80 -21.73
C LEU A 38 20.46 12.22 -22.41
N GLU A 39 20.99 12.86 -23.45
CA GLU A 39 22.22 12.44 -24.12
C GLU A 39 23.39 12.36 -23.13
N LYS A 40 23.57 13.39 -22.28
CA LYS A 40 24.59 13.39 -21.22
C LYS A 40 24.41 12.24 -20.25
N ARG A 41 23.16 11.99 -19.81
CA ARG A 41 22.84 10.95 -18.84
C ARG A 41 23.11 9.53 -19.37
N TYR A 42 22.78 9.28 -20.64
CA TYR A 42 22.83 7.96 -21.24
C TYR A 42 24.00 7.75 -22.23
N THR A 43 24.97 8.65 -22.23
CA THR A 43 26.17 8.59 -23.11
C THR A 43 26.85 7.19 -23.08
N SER A 44 26.87 6.53 -21.93
CA SER A 44 27.48 5.21 -21.76
C SER A 44 26.79 4.06 -22.52
N LEU A 45 25.58 4.29 -23.03
CA LEU A 45 24.83 3.28 -23.77
C LEU A 45 25.27 3.16 -25.25
N GLY A 46 26.07 4.12 -25.74
CA GLY A 46 26.61 4.09 -27.09
C GLY A 46 25.58 4.24 -28.22
N THR A 47 24.40 4.78 -27.92
CA THR A 47 23.32 5.08 -28.87
C THR A 47 22.71 6.43 -28.54
N HIS A 48 21.97 7.03 -29.48
CA HIS A 48 21.26 8.29 -29.19
C HIS A 48 20.22 8.07 -28.09
N ALA A 49 20.28 8.94 -27.09
CA ALA A 49 19.42 8.80 -25.92
C ALA A 49 17.93 8.82 -26.26
N THR A 50 17.51 9.52 -27.31
CA THR A 50 16.13 9.55 -27.80
C THR A 50 15.66 8.20 -28.37
N ASP A 51 16.58 7.35 -28.81
CA ASP A 51 16.26 6.05 -29.40
C ASP A 51 16.14 4.93 -28.34
N VAL A 52 16.58 5.22 -27.12
CA VAL A 52 16.49 4.31 -25.99
C VAL A 52 15.06 4.29 -25.45
N LYS A 53 14.40 3.14 -25.47
CA LYS A 53 13.04 2.95 -24.93
C LYS A 53 13.01 3.22 -23.42
N PHE A 54 11.87 3.66 -22.91
CA PHE A 54 11.71 3.94 -21.48
C PHE A 54 12.06 2.73 -20.59
N ILE A 55 11.68 1.52 -21.00
CA ILE A 55 12.02 0.30 -20.25
C ILE A 55 13.54 0.08 -20.18
N ASP A 56 14.28 0.34 -21.26
CA ASP A 56 15.74 0.18 -21.29
C ASP A 56 16.43 1.26 -20.44
N ARG A 57 15.85 2.46 -20.36
CA ARG A 57 16.30 3.52 -19.42
C ARG A 57 16.15 3.08 -17.98
N MET A 58 15.02 2.49 -17.61
CA MET A 58 14.80 1.94 -16.27
C MET A 58 15.86 0.88 -15.93
N VAL A 59 16.21 0.01 -16.89
CA VAL A 59 17.28 -0.98 -16.72
C VAL A 59 18.63 -0.30 -16.52
N ALA A 60 18.98 0.67 -17.37
CA ALA A 60 20.24 1.41 -17.27
C ALA A 60 20.35 2.16 -15.93
N ASP A 61 19.31 2.88 -15.54
CA ASP A 61 19.27 3.61 -14.27
C ASP A 61 19.39 2.66 -13.07
N SER A 62 18.73 1.51 -13.10
CA SER A 62 18.84 0.51 -12.02
C SER A 62 20.27 -0.01 -11.85
N ARG A 63 21.01 -0.14 -12.94
CA ARG A 63 22.41 -0.56 -12.93
C ARG A 63 23.35 0.54 -12.41
N LEU A 64 23.07 1.81 -12.72
CA LEU A 64 23.85 2.94 -12.22
C LEU A 64 23.68 3.17 -10.71
N VAL A 65 22.49 2.92 -10.19
CA VAL A 65 22.16 3.07 -8.75
C VAL A 65 22.57 1.84 -7.93
N ALA A 66 22.85 0.72 -8.57
CA ALA A 66 23.29 -0.49 -7.88
C ALA A 66 24.69 -0.29 -7.29
N LEU A 67 24.74 0.27 -6.08
CA LEU A 67 25.95 0.34 -5.24
C LEU A 67 26.50 -1.06 -4.90
N ASN A 68 25.70 -2.08 -5.07
CA ASN A 68 26.07 -3.48 -4.92
C ASN A 68 26.20 -4.11 -6.29
N HIS A 69 27.19 -4.94 -6.48
CA HIS A 69 27.58 -5.62 -7.74
C HIS A 69 26.49 -6.50 -8.39
N THR A 70 25.27 -6.49 -7.89
CA THR A 70 24.12 -7.25 -8.38
C THR A 70 23.09 -6.31 -9.00
N ALA A 71 23.25 -6.03 -10.26
CA ALA A 71 22.19 -5.42 -11.06
C ALA A 71 21.16 -6.52 -11.40
N GLY A 72 20.10 -6.63 -10.61
CA GLY A 72 19.00 -7.57 -10.87
C GLY A 72 18.83 -8.64 -9.79
N LEU A 73 17.99 -9.62 -10.10
CA LEU A 73 17.63 -10.69 -9.18
C LEU A 73 18.67 -11.79 -9.16
N SER A 74 18.93 -12.37 -7.99
CA SER A 74 19.76 -13.58 -7.86
C SER A 74 19.11 -14.77 -8.58
N THR A 75 19.92 -15.72 -9.03
CA THR A 75 19.41 -16.93 -9.69
C THR A 75 18.35 -17.67 -8.86
N PRO A 76 18.51 -17.89 -7.55
CA PRO A 76 17.45 -18.50 -6.74
C PRO A 76 16.12 -17.71 -6.77
N GLN A 77 16.16 -16.40 -6.74
CA GLN A 77 14.97 -15.57 -6.85
C GLN A 77 14.30 -15.69 -8.21
N GLN A 78 15.08 -15.73 -9.30
CA GLN A 78 14.55 -15.92 -10.64
C GLN A 78 13.86 -17.28 -10.80
N VAL A 79 14.47 -18.35 -10.26
CA VAL A 79 13.88 -19.70 -10.26
C VAL A 79 12.55 -19.72 -9.50
N GLN A 80 12.52 -19.13 -8.32
CA GLN A 80 11.27 -19.04 -7.52
C GLN A 80 10.19 -18.23 -8.23
N MET A 81 10.55 -17.11 -8.87
CA MET A 81 9.61 -16.34 -9.68
C MET A 81 9.05 -17.14 -10.84
N ALA A 82 9.87 -17.89 -11.53
CA ALA A 82 9.45 -18.78 -12.63
C ALA A 82 8.48 -19.86 -12.12
N LEU A 83 8.76 -20.48 -10.96
CA LEU A 83 7.88 -21.47 -10.34
C LEU A 83 6.53 -20.85 -9.93
N PHE A 84 6.51 -19.69 -9.30
CA PHE A 84 5.27 -19.00 -8.96
C PHE A 84 4.48 -18.59 -10.18
N SER A 85 5.14 -18.12 -11.23
CA SER A 85 4.49 -17.77 -12.49
C SER A 85 3.89 -18.99 -13.17
N GLY A 86 4.63 -20.11 -13.20
CA GLY A 86 4.14 -21.39 -13.70
C GLY A 86 2.92 -21.89 -12.90
N PHE A 87 2.99 -21.82 -11.58
CA PHE A 87 1.84 -22.14 -10.72
C PHE A 87 0.63 -21.26 -11.05
N ALA A 88 0.80 -19.95 -11.20
CA ALA A 88 -0.31 -19.05 -11.52
C ALA A 88 -0.93 -19.33 -12.89
N LEU A 89 -0.12 -19.74 -13.89
CA LEU A 89 -0.62 -20.15 -15.21
C LEU A 89 -1.41 -21.47 -15.16
N LEU A 90 -1.03 -22.39 -14.25
CA LEU A 90 -1.67 -23.70 -14.11
C LEU A 90 -2.85 -23.67 -13.12
N ASP A 91 -3.07 -22.57 -12.38
CA ASP A 91 -4.19 -22.44 -11.43
C ASP A 91 -5.49 -22.15 -12.17
N GLU A 92 -6.05 -23.20 -12.78
CA GLU A 92 -7.33 -23.12 -13.47
C GLU A 92 -8.44 -22.55 -12.57
N GLY A 93 -9.09 -21.52 -13.07
CA GLY A 93 -10.19 -20.84 -12.38
C GLY A 93 -9.76 -19.92 -11.23
N ASP A 94 -8.49 -19.52 -11.17
CA ASP A 94 -7.96 -18.58 -10.14
C ASP A 94 -8.24 -19.03 -8.70
N ARG A 95 -8.10 -20.30 -8.39
CA ARG A 95 -8.45 -20.88 -7.07
C ARG A 95 -7.63 -20.27 -5.94
N TYR A 96 -6.32 -20.09 -6.14
CA TYR A 96 -5.45 -19.45 -5.17
C TYR A 96 -5.85 -18.01 -4.91
N LYS A 97 -6.04 -17.23 -5.95
CA LYS A 97 -6.46 -15.83 -5.87
C LYS A 97 -7.83 -15.67 -5.17
N LYS A 98 -8.78 -16.53 -5.51
CA LYS A 98 -10.10 -16.55 -4.86
C LYS A 98 -10.00 -16.90 -3.38
N LEU A 99 -9.15 -17.86 -3.02
CA LEU A 99 -8.91 -18.27 -1.63
C LEU A 99 -8.29 -17.13 -0.82
N THR A 100 -7.20 -16.54 -1.28
CA THR A 100 -6.48 -15.46 -0.57
C THR A 100 -7.35 -14.22 -0.41
N ARG A 101 -8.10 -13.82 -1.45
CA ARG A 101 -9.08 -12.73 -1.36
C ARG A 101 -10.19 -13.02 -0.35
N ARG A 102 -10.72 -14.25 -0.32
CA ARG A 102 -11.76 -14.66 0.66
C ARG A 102 -11.26 -14.55 2.09
N ILE A 103 -10.03 -15.01 2.36
CA ILE A 103 -9.40 -14.90 3.69
C ILE A 103 -9.28 -13.43 4.10
N CYS A 104 -8.70 -12.59 3.25
CA CYS A 104 -8.51 -11.18 3.56
C CYS A 104 -9.85 -10.42 3.69
N LYS A 105 -10.84 -10.75 2.85
CA LYS A 105 -12.20 -10.19 2.97
C LYS A 105 -12.84 -10.53 4.31
N LYS A 106 -12.71 -11.77 4.79
CA LYS A 106 -13.21 -12.19 6.10
C LYS A 106 -12.55 -11.40 7.22
N ARG A 107 -11.23 -11.23 7.15
CA ARG A 107 -10.44 -10.44 8.11
C ARG A 107 -10.87 -8.97 8.13
N LYS A 108 -11.10 -8.36 6.94
CA LYS A 108 -11.66 -7.02 6.84
C LYS A 108 -13.02 -6.92 7.51
N GLY A 109 -13.90 -7.90 7.28
CA GLY A 109 -15.21 -7.96 7.95
C GLY A 109 -15.09 -7.98 9.46
N LEU A 110 -14.22 -8.82 10.02
CA LEU A 110 -13.97 -8.89 11.48
C LEU A 110 -13.39 -7.59 12.04
N LEU A 111 -12.49 -6.93 11.31
CA LEU A 111 -11.97 -5.62 11.70
C LEU A 111 -13.11 -4.59 11.81
N TYR A 112 -13.95 -4.51 10.78
CA TYR A 112 -15.07 -3.56 10.74
C TYR A 112 -16.14 -3.88 11.79
N GLU A 113 -16.42 -5.17 12.05
CA GLU A 113 -17.27 -5.62 13.16
C GLU A 113 -16.72 -5.13 14.51
N GLY A 114 -15.42 -5.28 14.74
CA GLY A 114 -14.76 -4.77 15.95
C GLY A 114 -14.87 -3.25 16.09
N MET A 115 -14.79 -2.50 14.99
CA MET A 115 -14.99 -1.06 14.94
C MET A 115 -16.46 -0.63 15.06
N LYS A 116 -17.40 -1.57 15.10
CA LYS A 116 -18.86 -1.31 15.03
C LYS A 116 -19.27 -0.52 13.79
N ARG A 117 -18.66 -0.82 12.65
CA ARG A 117 -18.93 -0.18 11.36
C ARG A 117 -19.31 -1.20 10.31
N GLU A 118 -20.14 -0.78 9.38
CA GLU A 118 -20.38 -1.56 8.17
C GLU A 118 -19.18 -1.49 7.23
N MET A 119 -18.84 -2.63 6.64
CA MET A 119 -17.79 -2.72 5.64
C MET A 119 -18.34 -2.30 4.27
N GLU A 120 -17.74 -1.29 3.67
CA GLU A 120 -18.06 -0.91 2.29
C GLU A 120 -17.74 -2.03 1.32
N LYS A 121 -18.66 -2.27 0.38
CA LYS A 121 -18.49 -3.30 -0.66
C LYS A 121 -17.91 -2.66 -1.91
N ASP A 122 -16.68 -3.02 -2.24
CA ASP A 122 -16.04 -2.67 -3.50
C ASP A 122 -15.70 -3.95 -4.27
N PRO A 123 -16.23 -4.15 -5.49
CA PRO A 123 -15.93 -5.33 -6.31
C PRO A 123 -14.45 -5.38 -6.75
N HIS A 124 -13.77 -4.24 -6.78
CA HIS A 124 -12.35 -4.12 -7.17
C HIS A 124 -11.38 -4.20 -5.99
N ASP A 125 -11.87 -4.29 -4.75
CA ASP A 125 -11.02 -4.38 -3.57
C ASP A 125 -10.17 -5.67 -3.58
N ALA A 126 -8.88 -5.50 -3.51
CA ALA A 126 -7.92 -6.60 -3.36
C ALA A 126 -7.92 -7.20 -1.94
N TYR A 127 -8.47 -6.49 -0.97
CA TYR A 127 -8.52 -6.85 0.45
C TYR A 127 -7.16 -7.09 1.11
N TYR A 128 -6.05 -6.63 0.52
CA TYR A 128 -4.72 -6.80 1.13
C TYR A 128 -4.46 -5.76 2.22
N TYR A 129 -4.91 -4.54 1.97
CA TYR A 129 -4.91 -3.43 2.93
C TYR A 129 -6.30 -2.84 3.03
N THR A 130 -6.56 -2.18 4.15
CA THR A 130 -7.69 -1.25 4.26
C THR A 130 -7.22 0.03 4.90
N GLU A 131 -7.77 1.15 4.44
CA GLU A 131 -7.58 2.45 5.05
C GLU A 131 -8.85 2.84 5.79
N VAL A 132 -8.68 3.41 6.96
CA VAL A 132 -9.76 3.88 7.79
C VAL A 132 -9.58 5.36 8.02
N ASN A 133 -10.48 6.17 7.48
CA ASN A 133 -10.55 7.60 7.78
C ASN A 133 -11.17 7.77 9.18
N LEU A 134 -10.33 8.12 10.15
CA LEU A 134 -10.73 8.27 11.54
C LEU A 134 -11.65 9.50 11.73
N TYR A 135 -11.39 10.59 10.98
CA TYR A 135 -12.19 11.80 11.13
C TYR A 135 -13.63 11.61 10.65
N GLU A 136 -13.79 11.00 9.47
CA GLU A 136 -15.12 10.62 9.00
C GLU A 136 -15.82 9.64 9.93
N TRP A 137 -15.07 8.71 10.51
CA TRP A 137 -15.62 7.78 11.49
C TRP A 137 -16.08 8.53 12.74
N MET A 138 -15.26 9.43 13.30
CA MET A 138 -15.64 10.25 14.45
C MET A 138 -16.90 11.06 14.17
N GLN A 139 -17.01 11.67 12.98
CA GLN A 139 -18.20 12.45 12.58
C GLN A 139 -19.46 11.57 12.53
N LYS A 140 -19.37 10.38 11.94
CA LYS A 140 -20.50 9.46 11.82
C LYS A 140 -20.96 8.90 13.16
N GLU A 141 -20.01 8.58 14.06
CA GLU A 141 -20.29 7.88 15.32
C GLU A 141 -20.70 8.83 16.45
N TRP A 142 -20.05 9.99 16.56
CA TRP A 142 -20.26 10.92 17.70
C TRP A 142 -20.75 12.29 17.30
N GLY A 143 -20.92 12.56 16.03
CA GLY A 143 -21.37 13.83 15.48
C GLY A 143 -20.22 14.80 15.15
N PRO A 144 -20.51 15.81 14.29
CA PRO A 144 -19.48 16.72 13.77
C PRO A 144 -18.86 17.63 14.85
N GLU A 145 -19.61 18.03 15.87
CA GLU A 145 -19.13 18.88 16.95
C GLU A 145 -18.08 18.15 17.80
N VAL A 146 -18.38 16.91 18.21
CA VAL A 146 -17.46 16.05 18.98
C VAL A 146 -16.23 15.72 18.14
N ALA A 147 -16.39 15.38 16.87
CA ALA A 147 -15.28 15.11 15.96
C ALA A 147 -14.36 16.33 15.81
N THR A 148 -14.92 17.53 15.71
CA THR A 148 -14.16 18.77 15.66
C THR A 148 -13.41 19.05 16.96
N ALA A 149 -14.03 18.83 18.10
CA ALA A 149 -13.37 18.95 19.40
C ALA A 149 -12.23 17.95 19.56
N MET A 150 -12.43 16.70 19.14
CA MET A 150 -11.38 15.69 19.12
C MET A 150 -10.21 16.09 18.22
N ASN A 151 -10.48 16.56 17.00
CA ASN A 151 -9.46 17.01 16.05
C ASN A 151 -8.66 18.23 16.54
N ARG A 152 -9.24 19.09 17.36
CA ARG A 152 -8.52 20.22 18.00
C ARG A 152 -7.60 19.77 19.11
N ARG A 153 -7.99 18.73 19.84
CA ARG A 153 -7.28 18.25 21.05
C ARG A 153 -6.21 17.23 20.73
N TYR A 154 -6.42 16.33 19.77
CA TYR A 154 -5.57 15.20 19.44
C TYR A 154 -5.07 15.26 18.01
N LYS A 155 -4.01 14.52 17.74
CA LYS A 155 -3.45 14.27 16.40
C LYS A 155 -3.62 12.80 16.04
N CYS A 156 -3.56 12.46 14.77
CA CYS A 156 -3.61 11.07 14.31
C CYS A 156 -2.48 10.21 14.92
N VAL A 157 -1.32 10.80 15.15
CA VAL A 157 -0.19 10.12 15.80
C VAL A 157 -0.49 9.74 17.24
N ASP A 158 -1.25 10.55 17.97
CA ASP A 158 -1.63 10.25 19.37
C ASP A 158 -2.50 8.98 19.41
N PHE A 159 -3.41 8.82 18.43
CA PHE A 159 -4.20 7.60 18.28
C PHE A 159 -3.32 6.35 18.10
N LEU A 160 -2.27 6.46 17.26
CA LEU A 160 -1.34 5.35 17.03
C LEU A 160 -0.54 5.00 18.29
N TYR A 161 -0.11 6.01 19.04
CA TYR A 161 0.59 5.81 20.31
C TYR A 161 -0.32 5.18 21.38
N GLU A 162 -1.56 5.61 21.49
CA GLU A 162 -2.49 5.02 22.47
C GLU A 162 -2.82 3.57 22.11
N LEU A 163 -3.03 3.26 20.83
CA LEU A 163 -3.21 1.89 20.37
C LEU A 163 -2.00 1.01 20.71
N ALA A 164 -0.80 1.50 20.47
CA ALA A 164 0.42 0.77 20.78
C ALA A 164 0.59 0.55 22.29
N HIS A 165 0.37 1.59 23.09
CA HIS A 165 0.62 1.56 24.53
C HIS A 165 -0.46 0.80 25.32
N GLN A 166 -1.74 1.01 24.97
CA GLN A 166 -2.85 0.43 25.75
C GLN A 166 -3.28 -0.95 25.23
N HIS A 167 -3.09 -1.21 23.92
CA HIS A 167 -3.63 -2.40 23.28
C HIS A 167 -2.57 -3.28 22.58
N ASN A 168 -1.29 -2.88 22.60
CA ASN A 168 -0.20 -3.56 21.86
C ASN A 168 -0.50 -3.70 20.35
N VAL A 169 -1.16 -2.71 19.77
CA VAL A 169 -1.52 -2.66 18.35
C VAL A 169 -0.73 -1.56 17.66
N ILE A 170 0.06 -1.92 16.66
CA ILE A 170 0.84 -0.98 15.84
C ILE A 170 0.22 -0.92 14.45
N LEU A 171 -0.24 0.27 14.07
CA LEU A 171 -0.75 0.59 12.74
C LEU A 171 0.13 1.65 12.07
N LEU A 172 -0.07 1.86 10.78
CA LEU A 172 0.62 2.90 10.02
C LEU A 172 -0.31 4.08 9.76
N ALA A 173 0.22 5.29 9.86
CA ALA A 173 -0.48 6.49 9.45
C ALA A 173 -0.74 6.46 7.93
N GLY A 174 -1.92 6.89 7.51
CA GLY A 174 -2.31 6.87 6.10
C GLY A 174 -1.66 7.97 5.26
N ASP A 175 -1.28 9.09 5.86
CA ASP A 175 -0.64 10.23 5.17
C ASP A 175 0.67 9.83 4.48
N GLY A 176 1.42 8.87 5.02
CA GLY A 176 2.59 8.27 4.36
C GLY A 176 2.26 7.47 3.09
N PHE A 177 0.98 7.28 2.77
CA PHE A 177 0.47 6.55 1.61
C PHE A 177 -0.46 7.40 0.74
N ALA A 178 -0.26 8.71 0.76
CA ALA A 178 -1.07 9.71 0.04
C ALA A 178 -2.57 9.71 0.43
N SER A 179 -2.90 9.22 1.62
CA SER A 179 -4.24 9.29 2.20
C SER A 179 -4.42 10.52 3.10
N SER A 180 -5.59 10.68 3.70
CA SER A 180 -5.87 11.83 4.57
C SER A 180 -4.98 11.83 5.82
N LYS A 181 -4.73 13.01 6.40
CA LYS A 181 -3.95 13.15 7.64
C LYS A 181 -4.58 12.42 8.84
N TRP A 182 -5.89 12.19 8.78
CA TRP A 182 -6.66 11.49 9.80
C TRP A 182 -7.04 10.09 9.33
N SER A 183 -6.12 9.36 8.76
CA SER A 183 -6.34 7.98 8.34
C SER A 183 -5.25 7.05 8.87
N VAL A 184 -5.63 5.79 9.03
CA VAL A 184 -4.72 4.71 9.38
C VAL A 184 -4.87 3.57 8.39
N ARG A 185 -3.76 2.90 8.12
CA ARG A 185 -3.69 1.76 7.22
C ARG A 185 -3.48 0.46 7.99
N VAL A 186 -4.33 -0.53 7.70
CA VAL A 186 -4.28 -1.87 8.30
C VAL A 186 -3.94 -2.90 7.23
N SER A 187 -2.92 -3.72 7.48
CA SER A 187 -2.62 -4.91 6.67
C SER A 187 -3.54 -6.07 7.07
N LEU A 188 -4.18 -6.69 6.09
CA LEU A 188 -5.12 -7.80 6.33
C LEU A 188 -4.49 -9.18 6.06
N ALA A 189 -3.21 -9.23 5.70
CA ALA A 189 -2.53 -10.45 5.30
C ALA A 189 -1.70 -11.13 6.40
N ASN A 190 -1.40 -10.44 7.52
CA ASN A 190 -0.30 -10.84 8.39
C ASN A 190 -0.71 -11.60 9.66
N LEU A 191 -1.96 -11.44 10.12
CA LEU A 191 -2.40 -11.96 11.42
C LEU A 191 -3.49 -13.03 11.26
N GLU A 192 -3.75 -13.77 12.31
CA GLU A 192 -4.88 -14.68 12.39
C GLU A 192 -6.22 -13.92 12.43
N GLU A 193 -7.32 -14.60 12.11
CA GLU A 193 -8.64 -13.95 11.93
C GLU A 193 -9.12 -13.21 13.18
N GLY A 194 -9.01 -13.82 14.36
CA GLY A 194 -9.48 -13.24 15.61
C GLY A 194 -8.73 -11.99 16.03
N ALA A 195 -7.49 -11.79 15.57
CA ALA A 195 -6.73 -10.57 15.84
C ALA A 195 -7.42 -9.33 15.25
N TYR A 196 -8.00 -9.44 14.07
CA TYR A 196 -8.65 -8.29 13.41
C TYR A 196 -9.88 -7.78 14.16
N LEU A 197 -10.66 -8.68 14.75
CA LEU A 197 -11.76 -8.29 15.63
C LEU A 197 -11.25 -7.53 16.88
N ARG A 198 -10.15 -8.01 17.47
CA ARG A 198 -9.52 -7.34 18.64
C ARG A 198 -8.95 -5.97 18.26
N ILE A 199 -8.28 -5.86 17.11
CA ILE A 199 -7.77 -4.58 16.59
C ILE A 199 -8.92 -3.59 16.38
N GLY A 200 -10.00 -4.01 15.73
CA GLY A 200 -11.16 -3.14 15.51
C GLY A 200 -11.78 -2.64 16.83
N ARG A 201 -11.90 -3.52 17.83
CA ARG A 201 -12.37 -3.16 19.18
C ARG A 201 -11.45 -2.16 19.87
N ALA A 202 -10.14 -2.37 19.80
CA ALA A 202 -9.15 -1.45 20.34
C ALA A 202 -9.25 -0.06 19.71
N MET A 203 -9.36 0.01 18.39
CA MET A 203 -9.55 1.26 17.66
C MET A 203 -10.81 2.00 18.12
N TYR A 204 -11.93 1.28 18.28
CA TYR A 204 -13.17 1.86 18.78
C TYR A 204 -13.04 2.37 20.21
N GLN A 205 -12.37 1.62 21.09
CA GLN A 205 -12.19 1.98 22.51
C GLN A 205 -11.39 3.28 22.67
N VAL A 206 -10.30 3.43 21.94
CA VAL A 206 -9.49 4.67 21.97
C VAL A 206 -10.33 5.88 21.55
N LEU A 207 -11.00 5.80 20.39
CA LEU A 207 -11.85 6.91 19.94
C LEU A 207 -13.04 7.18 20.88
N GLN A 208 -13.64 6.14 21.46
CA GLN A 208 -14.72 6.27 22.43
C GLN A 208 -14.23 6.98 23.70
N GLN A 209 -13.03 6.67 24.18
CA GLN A 209 -12.41 7.35 25.30
C GLN A 209 -12.24 8.83 25.00
N TRP A 210 -11.67 9.19 23.86
CA TRP A 210 -11.50 10.58 23.45
C TRP A 210 -12.82 11.34 23.33
N ALA A 211 -13.83 10.70 22.77
CA ALA A 211 -15.16 11.30 22.67
C ALA A 211 -15.77 11.60 24.05
N ARG A 212 -15.56 10.72 25.05
CA ARG A 212 -16.00 10.95 26.44
C ARG A 212 -15.22 12.09 27.10
N GLU A 213 -13.93 12.20 26.85
CA GLU A 213 -13.07 13.24 27.42
C GLU A 213 -13.46 14.62 26.89
N VAL A 214 -13.68 14.79 25.60
CA VAL A 214 -14.08 16.09 25.03
C VAL A 214 -15.48 16.48 25.44
N LYS A 215 -16.42 15.53 25.62
CA LYS A 215 -17.79 15.80 26.12
C LYS A 215 -17.84 16.21 27.59
N LYS A 216 -16.86 15.84 28.41
CA LYS A 216 -16.78 16.27 29.82
C LYS A 216 -16.26 17.70 29.97
N LEU A 217 -15.64 18.23 28.93
CA LEU A 217 -15.02 19.56 28.92
C LEU A 217 -15.89 20.60 28.20
N SER A 218 -16.97 20.15 27.55
CA SER A 218 -18.01 20.97 26.94
C SER A 218 -19.14 21.23 27.92
#